data_cbaf36537b5dec914b096626be8ab5c0
#
_entry.id   cbaf36537b5dec914b096626be8ab5c0
#
_cell.length_a   1.000
_cell.length_b   1.000
_cell.length_c   1.000
_cell.angle_alpha   90.00
_cell.angle_beta   90.00
_cell.angle_gamma   90.00
#
_symmetry.space_group_name_H-M   'P 1'
#
loop_
_entity.id
_entity.type
_entity.pdbx_description
1 polymer ?
#
loop_
_entity_poly.entity_id
_entity_poly.type
_entity_poly.pdbx_seq_one_letter_code
_entity_poly.pdbx_strand_id
1 'polypeptide(L)'
;MRNTIFTAGAGAAAIAAAIALAGPANAAEGDAQLSVLHGVPGLTVDVWVNGDRTLDDFTPGTLAGPLALPAGTYEIAITAADAADASAPAIGPVSVNLAANGNYTAAAHLGADGKPTASLFTNDVSPIPAGKGKLTVRHAAAAPAVDVLAGGTAVVTNLANPAEQTLTLDPGTVPAAVAAAGTTTPVIGPADVTVAEGTHTIVYAWGSLADQNLKLAVQTIEGLHTSPASVPGALDGSANADGTGSPVATAGFGLAALALLAGAVGVGRAVRARRAEL
;
A
#
# COMPACT_ATOMS: atom_id res chain seq x y z
N MET A 1 49.60 -28.01 -52.59
CA MET A 1 49.67 -27.60 -51.15
C MET A 1 48.96 -26.36 -51.04
N ARG A 2 47.70 -26.40 -50.55
CA ARG A 2 46.79 -25.19 -50.47
C ARG A 2 46.44 -24.94 -49.01
N ASN A 3 46.94 -23.83 -48.48
CA ASN A 3 46.59 -23.33 -47.16
C ASN A 3 45.22 -22.72 -47.22
N THR A 4 44.30 -23.17 -46.34
CA THR A 4 43.02 -22.58 -46.12
C THR A 4 43.03 -21.96 -44.70
N ILE A 5 42.94 -20.64 -44.64
CA ILE A 5 42.86 -19.86 -43.40
C ILE A 5 41.37 -19.76 -43.06
N PHE A 6 40.96 -20.25 -41.88
CA PHE A 6 39.63 -20.01 -41.32
C PHE A 6 39.69 -18.82 -40.40
N THR A 7 39.02 -17.73 -40.80
CA THR A 7 38.74 -16.57 -39.94
C THR A 7 37.54 -16.87 -39.09
N ALA A 8 37.73 -16.93 -37.77
CA ALA A 8 36.66 -17.00 -36.78
C ALA A 8 36.08 -15.59 -36.55
N GLY A 9 34.87 -15.37 -36.99
CA GLY A 9 34.11 -14.17 -36.67
C GLY A 9 33.46 -14.30 -35.29
N ALA A 10 33.88 -13.48 -34.34
CA ALA A 10 33.23 -13.35 -33.04
C ALA A 10 31.97 -12.46 -33.20
N GLY A 11 30.81 -13.06 -33.21
CA GLY A 11 29.51 -12.34 -33.11
C GLY A 11 29.21 -12.02 -31.67
N ALA A 12 29.34 -10.75 -31.28
CA ALA A 12 28.82 -10.25 -30.01
C ALA A 12 27.29 -10.10 -30.11
N ALA A 13 26.56 -11.02 -29.49
CA ALA A 13 25.12 -10.88 -29.31
C ALA A 13 24.87 -9.93 -28.17
N ALA A 14 24.46 -8.71 -28.50
CA ALA A 14 23.94 -7.75 -27.50
C ALA A 14 22.54 -8.20 -27.09
N ILE A 15 22.40 -8.72 -25.86
CA ILE A 15 21.11 -8.96 -25.23
C ILE A 15 20.61 -7.62 -24.73
N ALA A 16 19.70 -6.96 -25.46
CA ALA A 16 18.96 -5.83 -24.99
C ALA A 16 17.91 -6.35 -23.99
N ALA A 17 18.18 -6.17 -22.69
CA ALA A 17 17.18 -6.37 -21.65
C ALA A 17 16.11 -5.28 -21.80
N ALA A 18 14.96 -5.64 -22.35
CA ALA A 18 13.77 -4.83 -22.32
C ALA A 18 13.25 -4.77 -20.88
N ILE A 19 13.60 -3.72 -20.14
CA ILE A 19 12.92 -3.37 -18.91
C ILE A 19 11.54 -2.90 -19.34
N ALA A 20 10.54 -3.79 -19.24
CA ALA A 20 9.15 -3.42 -19.34
C ALA A 20 8.84 -2.56 -18.10
N LEU A 21 8.76 -1.24 -18.29
CA LEU A 21 8.12 -0.33 -17.35
C LEU A 21 6.65 -0.79 -17.25
N ALA A 22 6.34 -1.58 -16.24
CA ALA A 22 4.97 -1.82 -15.86
C ALA A 22 4.40 -0.46 -15.44
N GLY A 23 3.69 0.21 -16.35
CA GLY A 23 2.83 1.32 -16.01
C GLY A 23 1.81 0.86 -14.97
N PRO A 24 1.15 1.79 -14.24
CA PRO A 24 0.09 1.41 -13.34
C PRO A 24 -0.92 0.56 -14.13
N ALA A 25 -1.08 -0.70 -13.72
CA ALA A 25 -2.10 -1.56 -14.30
C ALA A 25 -3.44 -0.90 -13.92
N ASN A 26 -4.08 -0.25 -14.91
CA ASN A 26 -5.46 0.18 -14.72
C ASN A 26 -6.27 -1.09 -14.53
N ALA A 27 -6.79 -1.30 -13.31
CA ALA A 27 -7.71 -2.39 -13.05
C ALA A 27 -8.86 -2.31 -14.05
N ALA A 28 -9.17 -3.43 -14.70
CA ALA A 28 -10.37 -3.50 -15.52
C ALA A 28 -11.60 -3.29 -14.61
N GLU A 29 -12.68 -2.71 -15.16
CA GLU A 29 -13.90 -2.51 -14.40
C GLU A 29 -14.42 -3.86 -13.91
N GLY A 30 -14.51 -4.02 -12.57
CA GLY A 30 -14.88 -5.28 -11.95
C GLY A 30 -13.74 -6.06 -11.31
N ASP A 31 -12.47 -5.71 -11.53
CA ASP A 31 -11.35 -6.36 -10.84
C ASP A 31 -11.33 -6.03 -9.34
N ALA A 32 -10.94 -7.02 -8.55
CA ALA A 32 -10.61 -6.84 -7.14
C ALA A 32 -9.18 -6.32 -6.99
N GLN A 33 -8.93 -5.55 -5.93
CA GLN A 33 -7.61 -5.07 -5.54
C GLN A 33 -7.12 -5.89 -4.34
N LEU A 34 -6.04 -6.63 -4.50
CA LEU A 34 -5.45 -7.43 -3.44
C LEU A 34 -4.08 -6.89 -3.05
N SER A 35 -3.93 -6.46 -1.80
CA SER A 35 -2.63 -6.21 -1.19
C SER A 35 -2.19 -7.42 -0.36
N VAL A 36 -0.89 -7.60 -0.17
CA VAL A 36 -0.32 -8.68 0.65
C VAL A 36 0.60 -8.08 1.71
N LEU A 37 0.36 -8.39 2.97
CA LEU A 37 1.22 -8.02 4.09
C LEU A 37 1.99 -9.24 4.59
N HIS A 38 3.29 -9.11 4.78
CA HIS A 38 4.11 -10.11 5.47
C HIS A 38 4.39 -9.69 6.91
N GLY A 39 3.62 -10.21 7.86
CA GLY A 39 3.72 -9.93 9.30
C GLY A 39 4.30 -11.08 10.14
N VAL A 40 4.99 -12.06 9.53
CA VAL A 40 5.69 -13.13 10.27
C VAL A 40 7.15 -12.75 10.43
N PRO A 41 7.67 -12.55 11.67
CA PRO A 41 9.04 -12.15 11.89
C PRO A 41 10.07 -13.21 11.47
N GLY A 42 11.24 -12.77 11.04
CA GLY A 42 12.43 -13.62 10.90
C GLY A 42 12.43 -14.60 9.72
N LEU A 43 11.45 -14.53 8.83
CA LEU A 43 11.32 -15.43 7.70
C LEU A 43 11.14 -14.62 6.40
N THR A 44 11.99 -14.83 5.41
CA THR A 44 11.74 -14.39 4.03
C THR A 44 10.94 -15.48 3.32
N VAL A 45 9.93 -15.10 2.55
CA VAL A 45 8.96 -16.04 1.96
C VAL A 45 8.69 -15.73 0.50
N ASP A 46 8.19 -16.75 -0.23
CA ASP A 46 7.55 -16.57 -1.52
C ASP A 46 6.03 -16.70 -1.36
N VAL A 47 5.28 -15.88 -2.11
CA VAL A 47 3.82 -15.92 -2.15
C VAL A 47 3.37 -16.45 -3.50
N TRP A 48 2.55 -17.47 -3.45
CA TRP A 48 1.99 -18.16 -4.62
C TRP A 48 0.49 -17.91 -4.69
N VAL A 49 0.02 -17.57 -5.87
CA VAL A 49 -1.41 -17.39 -6.16
C VAL A 49 -1.79 -18.37 -7.26
N ASN A 50 -2.72 -19.28 -6.98
CA ASN A 50 -3.14 -20.37 -7.87
C ASN A 50 -1.96 -21.21 -8.40
N GLY A 51 -0.90 -21.36 -7.61
CA GLY A 51 0.30 -22.12 -7.97
C GLY A 51 1.37 -21.32 -8.74
N ASP A 52 1.11 -20.06 -9.08
CA ASP A 52 2.08 -19.17 -9.71
C ASP A 52 2.77 -18.30 -8.65
N ARG A 53 4.12 -18.26 -8.66
CA ARG A 53 4.89 -17.41 -7.76
C ARG A 53 4.68 -15.95 -8.12
N THR A 54 3.97 -15.23 -7.26
CA THR A 54 3.57 -13.84 -7.48
C THR A 54 4.49 -12.85 -6.78
N LEU A 55 4.96 -13.20 -5.57
CA LEU A 55 5.98 -12.43 -4.83
C LEU A 55 7.15 -13.36 -4.50
N ASP A 56 8.36 -12.88 -4.76
CA ASP A 56 9.63 -13.55 -4.56
C ASP A 56 10.41 -12.82 -3.47
N ASP A 57 11.08 -13.55 -2.59
CA ASP A 57 11.91 -13.00 -1.52
C ASP A 57 11.21 -11.93 -0.65
N PHE A 58 9.95 -12.15 -0.34
CA PHE A 58 9.11 -11.19 0.38
C PHE A 58 9.51 -11.13 1.86
N THR A 59 9.98 -9.96 2.30
CA THR A 59 10.58 -9.78 3.63
C THR A 59 9.56 -9.33 4.68
N PRO A 60 9.78 -9.66 5.99
CA PRO A 60 8.87 -9.27 7.07
C PRO A 60 8.67 -7.76 7.21
N GLY A 61 7.42 -7.36 7.43
CA GLY A 61 7.01 -5.97 7.59
C GLY A 61 6.71 -5.25 6.29
N THR A 62 6.89 -5.91 5.14
CA THR A 62 6.60 -5.32 3.82
C THR A 62 5.14 -5.54 3.42
N LEU A 63 4.64 -4.59 2.65
CA LEU A 63 3.33 -4.61 2.02
C LEU A 63 3.55 -4.53 0.50
N ALA A 64 2.97 -5.47 -0.25
CA ALA A 64 2.99 -5.48 -1.72
C ALA A 64 1.59 -5.24 -2.28
N GLY A 65 1.52 -4.76 -3.52
CA GLY A 65 0.26 -4.48 -4.22
C GLY A 65 -0.17 -3.01 -4.18
N PRO A 66 -1.45 -2.70 -4.53
CA PRO A 66 -2.48 -3.68 -4.85
C PRO A 66 -2.25 -4.39 -6.18
N LEU A 67 -2.58 -5.67 -6.23
CA LEU A 67 -2.65 -6.49 -7.44
C LEU A 67 -4.09 -6.44 -7.95
N ALA A 68 -4.28 -6.08 -9.20
CA ALA A 68 -5.59 -6.15 -9.85
C ALA A 68 -5.84 -7.59 -10.30
N LEU A 69 -6.88 -8.21 -9.76
CA LEU A 69 -7.25 -9.60 -10.03
C LEU A 69 -8.72 -9.67 -10.41
N PRO A 70 -9.11 -10.42 -11.47
CA PRO A 70 -10.51 -10.67 -11.76
C PRO A 70 -11.27 -11.19 -10.54
N ALA A 71 -12.56 -10.88 -10.44
CA ALA A 71 -13.38 -11.45 -9.36
C ALA A 71 -13.37 -12.98 -9.44
N GLY A 72 -13.21 -13.66 -8.31
CA GLY A 72 -13.10 -15.11 -8.28
C GLY A 72 -12.51 -15.66 -6.99
N THR A 73 -12.31 -16.96 -6.99
CA THR A 73 -11.66 -17.68 -5.90
C THR A 73 -10.21 -17.94 -6.23
N TYR A 74 -9.32 -17.65 -5.28
CA TYR A 74 -7.87 -17.81 -5.41
C TYR A 74 -7.35 -18.67 -4.27
N GLU A 75 -6.37 -19.51 -4.57
CA GLU A 75 -5.60 -20.23 -3.58
C GLU A 75 -4.28 -19.50 -3.32
N ILE A 76 -4.05 -19.11 -2.08
CA ILE A 76 -2.83 -18.43 -1.65
C ILE A 76 -2.01 -19.41 -0.81
N ALA A 77 -0.77 -19.63 -1.21
CA ALA A 77 0.19 -20.40 -0.45
C ALA A 77 1.45 -19.57 -0.19
N ILE A 78 2.06 -19.77 0.96
CA ILE A 78 3.28 -19.06 1.35
C ILE A 78 4.32 -20.12 1.71
N THR A 79 5.47 -20.06 1.03
CA THR A 79 6.58 -21.00 1.19
C THR A 79 7.82 -20.28 1.72
N ALA A 80 8.87 -21.03 2.05
CA ALA A 80 10.20 -20.47 2.21
C ALA A 80 10.68 -19.86 0.88
N ALA A 81 11.56 -18.85 0.94
CA ALA A 81 12.03 -18.08 -0.21
C ALA A 81 12.80 -18.89 -1.27
N ASP A 82 13.32 -20.08 -0.93
CA ASP A 82 14.05 -20.97 -1.82
C ASP A 82 13.22 -22.16 -2.30
N ALA A 83 11.90 -22.16 -2.05
CA ALA A 83 11.03 -23.25 -2.48
C ALA A 83 10.89 -23.29 -4.00
N ALA A 84 11.04 -24.49 -4.57
CA ALA A 84 10.91 -24.69 -6.00
C ALA A 84 9.47 -24.53 -6.51
N ASP A 85 8.49 -24.80 -5.64
CA ASP A 85 7.05 -24.74 -5.93
C ASP A 85 6.23 -24.58 -4.64
N ALA A 86 4.91 -24.52 -4.78
CA ALA A 86 3.96 -24.37 -3.68
C ALA A 86 3.56 -25.70 -3.00
N SER A 87 4.25 -26.80 -3.22
CA SER A 87 3.82 -28.13 -2.73
C SER A 87 4.00 -28.33 -1.22
N ALA A 88 4.89 -27.54 -0.58
CA ALA A 88 5.18 -27.61 0.86
C ALA A 88 5.07 -26.23 1.51
N PRO A 89 3.87 -25.65 1.58
CA PRO A 89 3.69 -24.31 2.11
C PRO A 89 3.87 -24.27 3.64
N ALA A 90 4.50 -23.21 4.13
CA ALA A 90 4.56 -22.89 5.55
C ALA A 90 3.21 -22.33 6.06
N ILE A 91 2.45 -21.65 5.17
CA ILE A 91 1.08 -21.19 5.43
C ILE A 91 0.22 -21.51 4.21
N GLY A 92 -0.93 -22.11 4.45
CA GLY A 92 -1.89 -22.43 3.39
C GLY A 92 -1.74 -23.83 2.82
N PRO A 93 -2.29 -24.13 1.61
CA PRO A 93 -3.04 -23.14 0.80
C PRO A 93 -4.30 -22.64 1.50
N VAL A 94 -4.58 -21.34 1.36
CA VAL A 94 -5.79 -20.69 1.89
C VAL A 94 -6.63 -20.22 0.71
N SER A 95 -7.87 -20.68 0.64
CA SER A 95 -8.82 -20.25 -0.39
C SER A 95 -9.45 -18.91 0.01
N VAL A 96 -9.35 -17.90 -0.86
CA VAL A 96 -9.92 -16.58 -0.68
C VAL A 96 -10.87 -16.26 -1.84
N ASN A 97 -11.98 -15.62 -1.52
CA ASN A 97 -12.94 -15.15 -2.54
C ASN A 97 -12.84 -13.62 -2.67
N LEU A 98 -12.50 -13.15 -3.85
CA LEU A 98 -12.39 -11.74 -4.19
C LEU A 98 -13.61 -11.33 -5.01
N ALA A 99 -14.46 -10.47 -4.46
CA ALA A 99 -15.60 -9.92 -5.17
C ALA A 99 -15.16 -8.81 -6.14
N ALA A 100 -15.93 -8.63 -7.21
CA ALA A 100 -15.72 -7.53 -8.16
C ALA A 100 -15.71 -6.17 -7.45
N ASN A 101 -14.77 -5.29 -7.83
CA ASN A 101 -14.52 -3.98 -7.23
C ASN A 101 -14.18 -4.03 -5.73
N GLY A 102 -13.93 -5.21 -5.16
CA GLY A 102 -13.52 -5.36 -3.78
C GLY A 102 -12.08 -4.92 -3.56
N ASN A 103 -11.77 -4.45 -2.36
CA ASN A 103 -10.42 -4.12 -1.95
C ASN A 103 -10.05 -4.94 -0.71
N TYR A 104 -8.94 -5.67 -0.79
CA TYR A 104 -8.57 -6.68 0.21
C TYR A 104 -7.10 -6.58 0.59
N THR A 105 -6.80 -7.07 1.79
CA THR A 105 -5.42 -7.34 2.19
C THR A 105 -5.33 -8.75 2.77
N ALA A 106 -4.55 -9.61 2.11
CA ALA A 106 -4.12 -10.89 2.67
C ALA A 106 -2.91 -10.64 3.58
N ALA A 107 -3.04 -10.91 4.86
CA ALA A 107 -1.95 -10.75 5.81
C ALA A 107 -1.47 -12.12 6.30
N ALA A 108 -0.22 -12.46 6.00
CA ALA A 108 0.49 -13.51 6.70
C ALA A 108 0.95 -12.96 8.04
N HIS A 109 0.57 -13.58 9.14
CA HIS A 109 0.89 -13.08 10.47
C HIS A 109 1.00 -14.22 11.50
N LEU A 110 1.38 -13.89 12.73
CA LEU A 110 1.30 -14.84 13.83
C LEU A 110 -0.10 -14.80 14.46
N GLY A 111 -0.72 -15.95 14.63
CA GLY A 111 -1.92 -16.09 15.44
C GLY A 111 -1.67 -15.80 16.92
N ALA A 112 -2.73 -15.73 17.72
CA ALA A 112 -2.61 -15.52 19.17
C ALA A 112 -1.81 -16.64 19.87
N ASP A 113 -1.74 -17.83 19.26
CA ASP A 113 -0.97 -18.99 19.71
C ASP A 113 0.52 -18.95 19.26
N GLY A 114 0.93 -17.89 18.57
CA GLY A 114 2.29 -17.72 18.04
C GLY A 114 2.59 -18.49 16.76
N LYS A 115 1.59 -19.21 16.18
CA LYS A 115 1.81 -19.94 14.93
C LYS A 115 1.57 -19.05 13.70
N PRO A 116 2.34 -19.26 12.62
CA PRO A 116 2.07 -18.61 11.36
C PRO A 116 0.68 -18.96 10.81
N THR A 117 -0.05 -17.96 10.38
CA THR A 117 -1.38 -18.07 9.78
C THR A 117 -1.59 -16.96 8.76
N ALA A 118 -2.71 -16.99 8.04
CA ALA A 118 -3.11 -15.92 7.13
C ALA A 118 -4.57 -15.50 7.41
N SER A 119 -4.81 -14.20 7.28
CA SER A 119 -6.15 -13.62 7.36
C SER A 119 -6.40 -12.73 6.14
N LEU A 120 -7.62 -12.80 5.59
CA LEU A 120 -8.08 -11.89 4.54
C LEU A 120 -8.92 -10.78 5.19
N PHE A 121 -8.47 -9.56 5.05
CA PHE A 121 -9.20 -8.37 5.48
C PHE A 121 -9.86 -7.70 4.27
N THR A 122 -11.11 -7.28 4.43
CA THR A 122 -11.78 -6.42 3.45
C THR A 122 -11.53 -4.96 3.82
N ASN A 123 -10.94 -4.20 2.91
CA ASN A 123 -10.71 -2.79 3.12
C ASN A 123 -11.96 -1.99 2.73
N ASP A 124 -12.44 -1.16 3.65
CA ASP A 124 -13.57 -0.27 3.38
C ASP A 124 -13.11 0.89 2.48
N VAL A 125 -13.49 0.84 1.22
CA VAL A 125 -13.24 1.88 0.22
C VAL A 125 -14.46 2.77 -0.03
N SER A 126 -15.45 2.74 0.87
CA SER A 126 -16.60 3.64 0.78
C SER A 126 -16.17 5.10 0.91
N PRO A 127 -16.89 6.02 0.25
CA PRO A 127 -16.56 7.45 0.30
C PRO A 127 -16.48 7.98 1.72
N ILE A 128 -15.47 8.81 1.97
CA ILE A 128 -15.22 9.45 3.27
C ILE A 128 -15.83 10.85 3.24
N PRO A 129 -16.57 11.27 4.28
CA PRO A 129 -17.09 12.63 4.36
C PRO A 129 -16.00 13.69 4.22
N ALA A 130 -16.34 14.84 3.61
CA ALA A 130 -15.41 15.96 3.48
C ALA A 130 -14.88 16.39 4.86
N GLY A 131 -13.59 16.72 4.94
CA GLY A 131 -12.91 17.08 6.19
C GLY A 131 -12.62 15.88 7.11
N LYS A 132 -12.78 14.64 6.65
CA LYS A 132 -12.51 13.42 7.44
C LYS A 132 -11.54 12.48 6.73
N GLY A 133 -10.87 11.63 7.53
CA GLY A 133 -10.13 10.48 7.13
C GLY A 133 -10.56 9.25 7.93
N LYS A 134 -10.22 8.05 7.45
CA LYS A 134 -10.41 6.80 8.19
C LYS A 134 -9.09 6.28 8.73
N LEU A 135 -9.11 5.75 9.94
CA LEU A 135 -8.00 5.01 10.56
C LEU A 135 -8.52 3.64 10.99
N THR A 136 -7.96 2.58 10.43
CA THR A 136 -8.22 1.21 10.89
C THR A 136 -6.98 0.67 11.59
N VAL A 137 -7.16 0.05 12.75
CA VAL A 137 -6.10 -0.68 13.43
C VAL A 137 -6.43 -2.17 13.38
N ARG A 138 -5.47 -2.98 12.91
CA ARG A 138 -5.54 -4.44 12.82
C ARG A 138 -4.58 -5.09 13.79
N HIS A 139 -5.08 -5.98 14.61
CA HIS A 139 -4.24 -6.75 15.52
C HIS A 139 -3.81 -8.06 14.85
N ALA A 140 -2.62 -8.08 14.26
CA ALA A 140 -2.03 -9.23 13.56
C ALA A 140 -0.75 -9.73 14.26
N ALA A 141 -0.66 -9.58 15.59
CA ALA A 141 0.50 -9.98 16.39
C ALA A 141 0.17 -11.14 17.32
N ALA A 142 1.17 -11.98 17.61
CA ALA A 142 1.12 -12.96 18.69
C ALA A 142 1.22 -12.22 20.04
N ALA A 143 0.10 -11.70 20.49
CA ALA A 143 -0.06 -11.01 21.77
C ALA A 143 -1.49 -11.22 22.27
N PRO A 144 -1.75 -11.06 23.57
CA PRO A 144 -3.10 -10.94 24.11
C PRO A 144 -3.86 -9.79 23.48
N ALA A 145 -5.17 -9.67 23.81
CA ALA A 145 -5.93 -8.50 23.41
C ALA A 145 -5.23 -7.20 23.83
N VAL A 146 -5.37 -6.16 23.00
CA VAL A 146 -4.67 -4.88 23.19
C VAL A 146 -5.64 -3.71 23.24
N ASP A 147 -5.21 -2.62 23.85
CA ASP A 147 -5.82 -1.31 23.76
C ASP A 147 -4.98 -0.42 22.83
N VAL A 148 -5.65 0.35 21.97
CA VAL A 148 -5.00 1.35 21.13
C VAL A 148 -5.14 2.71 21.80
N LEU A 149 -4.01 3.36 22.00
CA LEU A 149 -3.93 4.66 22.67
C LEU A 149 -3.68 5.76 21.63
N ALA A 150 -4.42 6.85 21.74
CA ALA A 150 -4.16 8.11 21.03
C ALA A 150 -3.80 9.18 22.08
N GLY A 151 -2.58 9.71 22.03
CA GLY A 151 -2.11 10.66 23.03
C GLY A 151 -2.18 10.13 24.48
N GLY A 152 -1.99 8.82 24.66
CA GLY A 152 -2.04 8.14 25.98
C GLY A 152 -3.45 7.77 26.46
N THR A 153 -4.52 8.10 25.70
CA THR A 153 -5.89 7.73 26.03
C THR A 153 -6.35 6.57 25.15
N ALA A 154 -6.98 5.54 25.75
CA ALA A 154 -7.50 4.41 25.01
C ALA A 154 -8.68 4.84 24.11
N VAL A 155 -8.56 4.64 22.80
CA VAL A 155 -9.59 4.92 21.78
C VAL A 155 -10.18 3.66 21.20
N VAL A 156 -9.49 2.54 21.31
CA VAL A 156 -9.97 1.18 21.03
C VAL A 156 -9.55 0.31 22.20
N THR A 157 -10.44 -0.54 22.68
CA THR A 157 -10.19 -1.40 23.83
C THR A 157 -10.43 -2.86 23.49
N ASN A 158 -9.63 -3.73 24.09
CA ASN A 158 -9.78 -5.17 24.01
C ASN A 158 -9.79 -5.74 22.57
N LEU A 159 -8.96 -5.20 21.70
CA LEU A 159 -8.82 -5.66 20.32
C LEU A 159 -8.04 -6.98 20.31
N ALA A 160 -8.70 -8.08 19.94
CA ALA A 160 -8.08 -9.41 19.88
C ALA A 160 -7.53 -9.72 18.47
N ASN A 161 -6.52 -10.58 18.38
CA ASN A 161 -6.01 -11.08 17.10
C ASN A 161 -7.00 -12.12 16.50
N PRO A 162 -7.41 -12.02 15.19
CA PRO A 162 -7.02 -11.01 14.19
C PRO A 162 -8.06 -9.89 13.97
N ALA A 163 -8.69 -9.37 15.00
CA ALA A 163 -9.72 -8.33 14.86
C ALA A 163 -9.17 -6.98 14.38
N GLU A 164 -10.09 -6.16 13.88
CA GLU A 164 -9.83 -4.79 13.47
C GLU A 164 -10.87 -3.81 14.02
N GLN A 165 -10.51 -2.54 14.12
CA GLN A 165 -11.42 -1.46 14.47
C GLN A 165 -11.13 -0.23 13.62
N THR A 166 -12.19 0.35 13.05
CA THR A 166 -12.11 1.56 12.22
C THR A 166 -12.67 2.77 12.96
N LEU A 167 -11.96 3.89 12.84
CA LEU A 167 -12.31 5.20 13.37
C LEU A 167 -12.37 6.21 12.22
N THR A 168 -13.37 7.10 12.25
CA THR A 168 -13.41 8.27 11.36
C THR A 168 -12.95 9.49 12.15
N LEU A 169 -11.89 10.13 11.69
CA LEU A 169 -11.16 11.17 12.41
C LEU A 169 -11.05 12.45 11.56
N ASP A 170 -10.77 13.57 12.24
CA ASP A 170 -10.27 14.76 11.55
C ASP A 170 -8.86 14.50 11.03
N PRO A 171 -8.48 15.09 9.88
CA PRO A 171 -7.12 14.98 9.36
C PRO A 171 -6.10 15.53 10.36
N GLY A 172 -4.99 14.82 10.49
CA GLY A 172 -3.91 15.21 11.42
C GLY A 172 -2.97 14.05 11.71
N THR A 173 -2.03 14.32 12.60
CA THR A 173 -1.08 13.30 13.10
C THR A 173 -1.51 12.87 14.50
N VAL A 174 -1.69 11.57 14.66
CA VAL A 174 -2.10 10.94 15.92
C VAL A 174 -0.88 10.23 16.52
N PRO A 175 -0.40 10.61 17.71
CA PRO A 175 0.60 9.85 18.44
C PRO A 175 -0.04 8.56 18.96
N ALA A 176 0.03 7.49 18.15
CA ALA A 176 -0.59 6.20 18.41
C ALA A 176 0.36 5.27 19.17
N ALA A 177 -0.17 4.55 20.14
CA ALA A 177 0.53 3.50 20.85
C ALA A 177 -0.39 2.29 21.05
N VAL A 178 0.20 1.12 21.27
CA VAL A 178 -0.55 -0.11 21.60
C VAL A 178 -0.09 -0.57 22.99
N ALA A 179 -1.04 -0.85 23.86
CA ALA A 179 -0.81 -1.36 25.21
C ALA A 179 -1.54 -2.70 25.40
N ALA A 180 -1.17 -3.50 26.39
CA ALA A 180 -1.97 -4.65 26.79
C ALA A 180 -3.35 -4.18 27.26
N ALA A 181 -4.39 -4.96 26.97
CA ALA A 181 -5.76 -4.58 27.32
C ALA A 181 -5.90 -4.26 28.84
N GLY A 182 -6.56 -3.14 29.14
CA GLY A 182 -6.74 -2.64 30.49
C GLY A 182 -5.51 -1.91 31.06
N THR A 183 -4.48 -1.64 30.26
CA THR A 183 -3.27 -0.90 30.68
C THR A 183 -3.03 0.32 29.77
N THR A 184 -2.17 1.25 30.26
CA THR A 184 -1.74 2.41 29.48
C THR A 184 -0.23 2.41 29.21
N THR A 185 0.48 1.35 29.61
CA THR A 185 1.90 1.20 29.34
C THR A 185 2.09 0.64 27.93
N PRO A 186 2.67 1.40 26.99
CA PRO A 186 2.82 0.94 25.61
C PRO A 186 3.75 -0.28 25.49
N VAL A 187 3.35 -1.25 24.67
CA VAL A 187 4.19 -2.35 24.16
C VAL A 187 4.67 -2.06 22.74
N ILE A 188 3.97 -1.15 22.02
CA ILE A 188 4.42 -0.58 20.73
C ILE A 188 4.20 0.93 20.80
N GLY A 189 5.13 1.70 20.28
CA GLY A 189 5.05 3.14 20.16
C GLY A 189 5.46 3.91 21.41
N PRO A 190 5.08 5.20 21.51
CA PRO A 190 4.22 5.92 20.54
C PRO A 190 4.88 6.09 19.17
N ALA A 191 4.06 6.08 18.12
CA ALA A 191 4.45 6.35 16.74
C ALA A 191 3.46 7.34 16.12
N ASP A 192 3.96 8.27 15.33
CA ASP A 192 3.13 9.24 14.65
C ASP A 192 2.40 8.60 13.46
N VAL A 193 1.07 8.52 13.52
CA VAL A 193 0.21 8.02 12.46
C VAL A 193 -0.51 9.19 11.81
N THR A 194 -0.27 9.39 10.51
CA THR A 194 -0.95 10.44 9.74
C THR A 194 -2.28 9.93 9.21
N VAL A 195 -3.33 10.69 9.49
CA VAL A 195 -4.67 10.54 8.90
C VAL A 195 -4.88 11.71 7.97
N ALA A 196 -4.99 11.46 6.66
CA ALA A 196 -5.25 12.50 5.67
C ALA A 196 -6.73 12.52 5.27
N GLU A 197 -7.21 13.68 4.81
CA GLU A 197 -8.58 13.81 4.30
C GLU A 197 -8.79 12.90 3.08
N GLY A 198 -9.96 12.24 3.02
CA GLY A 198 -10.33 11.34 1.92
C GLY A 198 -9.44 10.11 1.79
N THR A 199 -8.71 9.78 2.85
CA THR A 199 -7.73 8.69 2.88
C THR A 199 -8.10 7.69 3.98
N HIS A 200 -7.96 6.40 3.69
CA HIS A 200 -8.06 5.33 4.67
C HIS A 200 -6.66 4.86 5.02
N THR A 201 -6.19 5.21 6.22
CA THR A 201 -4.94 4.72 6.81
C THR A 201 -5.23 3.45 7.59
N ILE A 202 -4.52 2.36 7.30
CA ILE A 202 -4.65 1.06 7.97
C ILE A 202 -3.31 0.75 8.65
N VAL A 203 -3.34 0.53 9.94
CA VAL A 203 -2.16 0.22 10.76
C VAL A 203 -2.26 -1.22 11.25
N TYR A 204 -1.25 -2.00 10.98
CA TYR A 204 -1.12 -3.37 11.44
C TYR A 204 -0.13 -3.44 12.60
N ALA A 205 -0.58 -3.93 13.75
CA ALA A 205 0.32 -4.36 14.81
C ALA A 205 0.67 -5.83 14.54
N TRP A 206 1.95 -6.14 14.28
CA TRP A 206 2.42 -7.47 13.91
C TRP A 206 3.66 -7.88 14.69
N GLY A 207 4.06 -9.15 14.61
CA GLY A 207 5.17 -9.72 15.35
C GLY A 207 4.72 -10.50 16.59
N SER A 208 5.56 -10.61 17.60
CA SER A 208 5.33 -11.38 18.83
C SER A 208 5.73 -10.54 20.06
N LEU A 209 4.85 -10.51 21.07
CA LEU A 209 5.13 -9.89 22.35
C LEU A 209 6.18 -10.69 23.13
N ALA A 210 6.08 -12.03 23.07
CA ALA A 210 6.99 -12.92 23.78
C ALA A 210 8.43 -12.79 23.25
N ASP A 211 8.58 -12.60 21.93
CA ASP A 211 9.89 -12.44 21.27
C ASP A 211 10.37 -10.99 21.23
N GLN A 212 9.62 -10.06 21.80
CA GLN A 212 9.94 -8.62 21.89
C GLN A 212 10.21 -7.98 20.51
N ASN A 213 9.55 -8.46 19.45
CA ASN A 213 9.75 -8.01 18.09
C ASN A 213 8.50 -7.37 17.47
N LEU A 214 7.57 -6.90 18.30
CA LEU A 214 6.38 -6.18 17.88
C LEU A 214 6.74 -4.94 17.05
N LYS A 215 6.03 -4.76 15.93
CA LYS A 215 6.21 -3.63 15.01
C LYS A 215 4.87 -3.18 14.42
N LEU A 216 4.91 -2.02 13.75
CA LEU A 216 3.80 -1.52 12.96
C LEU A 216 4.13 -1.60 11.46
N ALA A 217 3.11 -1.88 10.65
CA ALA A 217 3.11 -1.64 9.21
C ALA A 217 1.93 -0.74 8.87
N VAL A 218 2.07 0.10 7.85
CA VAL A 218 1.04 1.07 7.47
C VAL A 218 0.69 0.88 6.00
N GLN A 219 -0.60 0.84 5.71
CA GLN A 219 -1.17 0.84 4.37
C GLN A 219 -2.04 2.08 4.21
N THR A 220 -2.01 2.69 3.03
CA THR A 220 -2.80 3.87 2.71
C THR A 220 -3.63 3.62 1.46
N ILE A 221 -4.93 3.92 1.51
CA ILE A 221 -5.84 3.87 0.37
C ILE A 221 -6.37 5.30 0.19
N GLU A 222 -6.03 5.90 -0.93
CA GLU A 222 -6.34 7.30 -1.24
C GLU A 222 -7.53 7.43 -2.19
N GLY A 223 -7.99 8.67 -2.41
CA GLY A 223 -9.03 8.97 -3.39
C GLY A 223 -10.44 8.64 -2.95
N LEU A 224 -10.67 8.46 -1.65
CA LEU A 224 -11.98 8.12 -1.08
C LEU A 224 -12.85 9.34 -0.74
N HIS A 225 -12.57 10.50 -1.35
CA HIS A 225 -13.39 11.69 -1.15
C HIS A 225 -14.81 11.49 -1.65
N THR A 226 -15.79 12.00 -0.93
CA THR A 226 -17.09 12.30 -1.54
C THR A 226 -16.87 13.38 -2.59
N SER A 227 -17.16 13.09 -3.86
CA SER A 227 -17.23 14.15 -4.86
C SER A 227 -18.21 15.22 -4.36
N PRO A 228 -17.85 16.52 -4.35
CA PRO A 228 -18.83 17.55 -4.01
C PRO A 228 -20.02 17.36 -4.96
N ALA A 229 -21.23 17.26 -4.39
CA ALA A 229 -22.45 17.29 -5.17
C ALA A 229 -22.32 18.46 -6.14
N SER A 230 -22.47 18.21 -7.44
CA SER A 230 -22.37 19.23 -8.48
C SER A 230 -23.02 20.51 -8.00
N VAL A 231 -22.23 21.59 -7.91
CA VAL A 231 -22.80 22.92 -7.63
C VAL A 231 -23.84 23.15 -8.69
N PRO A 232 -25.13 23.39 -8.39
CA PRO A 232 -26.08 23.85 -9.35
C PRO A 232 -25.73 25.29 -9.68
N GLY A 233 -24.74 25.46 -10.52
CA GLY A 233 -24.22 26.73 -10.94
C GLY A 233 -24.39 26.85 -12.43
N ALA A 234 -25.58 26.89 -12.86
CA ALA A 234 -25.89 27.58 -14.08
C ALA A 234 -27.10 28.44 -13.76
N LEU A 235 -26.82 29.68 -13.53
CA LEU A 235 -27.75 30.72 -13.90
C LEU A 235 -28.00 30.52 -15.40
N ASP A 236 -29.07 29.82 -15.75
CA ASP A 236 -29.73 30.00 -17.03
C ASP A 236 -30.24 31.45 -17.05
N GLY A 237 -29.29 32.33 -17.37
CA GLY A 237 -29.61 33.65 -17.85
C GLY A 237 -30.21 33.51 -19.23
N SER A 238 -31.45 33.05 -19.29
CA SER A 238 -32.31 33.30 -20.45
C SER A 238 -32.56 34.80 -20.53
N ALA A 239 -31.57 35.50 -21.09
CA ALA A 239 -31.77 36.86 -21.55
C ALA A 239 -32.56 36.76 -22.87
N ASN A 240 -33.86 36.97 -22.82
CA ASN A 240 -34.63 37.38 -23.95
C ASN A 240 -33.99 38.62 -24.56
N ALA A 241 -33.28 38.44 -25.65
CA ALA A 241 -32.79 39.53 -26.48
C ALA A 241 -33.84 39.79 -27.60
N ASP A 242 -34.76 40.68 -27.30
CA ASP A 242 -35.43 41.43 -28.36
C ASP A 242 -34.46 42.53 -28.83
N GLY A 243 -34.13 42.45 -30.10
CA GLY A 243 -33.95 43.58 -30.97
C GLY A 243 -32.62 44.31 -31.05
N THR A 244 -32.07 44.27 -32.27
CA THR A 244 -31.28 45.28 -32.98
C THR A 244 -29.82 45.51 -32.59
N GLY A 245 -28.94 44.99 -33.45
CA GLY A 245 -27.83 45.75 -34.05
C GLY A 245 -26.52 45.89 -33.34
N SER A 246 -25.53 45.18 -33.81
CA SER A 246 -24.17 45.56 -34.21
C SER A 246 -23.10 44.53 -33.84
N PRO A 247 -22.18 44.19 -34.73
CA PRO A 247 -21.18 43.16 -34.48
C PRO A 247 -20.04 43.73 -33.64
N VAL A 248 -19.80 43.14 -32.45
CA VAL A 248 -18.61 43.42 -31.67
C VAL A 248 -17.66 42.24 -31.77
N ALA A 249 -16.41 42.57 -32.06
CA ALA A 249 -15.30 41.72 -32.35
C ALA A 249 -15.02 40.65 -31.26
N THR A 250 -14.82 39.43 -31.71
CA THR A 250 -14.28 38.31 -30.93
C THR A 250 -12.84 38.58 -30.49
N ALA A 251 -12.63 38.90 -29.23
CA ALA A 251 -11.30 38.88 -28.64
C ALA A 251 -11.06 37.50 -28.02
N GLY A 252 -10.15 36.74 -28.63
CA GLY A 252 -9.75 35.42 -28.13
C GLY A 252 -8.97 35.56 -26.83
N PHE A 253 -9.40 34.82 -25.83
CA PHE A 253 -8.61 34.60 -24.61
C PHE A 253 -7.74 33.38 -24.80
N GLY A 254 -6.41 33.64 -24.87
CA GLY A 254 -5.39 32.61 -24.98
C GLY A 254 -5.28 31.77 -23.72
N LEU A 255 -5.10 30.48 -23.92
CA LEU A 255 -4.66 29.52 -22.94
C LEU A 255 -3.24 29.85 -22.48
N ALA A 256 -3.09 30.26 -21.23
CA ALA A 256 -1.78 30.37 -20.59
C ALA A 256 -1.36 28.98 -20.10
N ALA A 257 -0.45 28.34 -20.84
CA ALA A 257 0.24 27.15 -20.38
C ALA A 257 1.26 27.54 -19.31
N LEU A 258 1.09 27.05 -18.09
CA LEU A 258 2.06 27.21 -17.01
C LEU A 258 3.13 26.13 -17.16
N ALA A 259 4.32 26.51 -17.64
CA ALA A 259 5.50 25.65 -17.67
C ALA A 259 6.15 25.65 -16.29
N LEU A 260 6.21 24.50 -15.62
CA LEU A 260 7.00 24.31 -14.41
C LEU A 260 8.45 24.01 -14.80
N LEU A 261 9.33 24.93 -14.47
CA LEU A 261 10.80 24.80 -14.55
C LEU A 261 11.29 23.85 -13.43
N ALA A 262 11.86 22.74 -13.83
CA ALA A 262 12.65 21.89 -12.94
C ALA A 262 14.02 22.52 -12.71
N GLY A 263 14.28 23.01 -11.51
CA GLY A 263 15.59 23.49 -11.08
C GLY A 263 16.46 22.32 -10.61
N ALA A 264 17.48 21.98 -11.38
CA ALA A 264 18.55 21.09 -10.95
C ALA A 264 19.53 21.86 -10.06
N VAL A 265 19.65 21.50 -8.79
CA VAL A 265 20.72 21.96 -7.92
C VAL A 265 21.80 20.89 -7.84
N GLY A 266 22.91 21.14 -8.48
CA GLY A 266 24.13 20.38 -8.36
C GLY A 266 24.81 20.66 -7.01
N VAL A 267 25.14 19.62 -6.26
CA VAL A 267 25.99 19.74 -5.07
C VAL A 267 27.34 19.11 -5.36
N GLY A 268 28.32 19.99 -5.33
CA GLY A 268 29.73 19.68 -5.53
C GLY A 268 30.33 18.88 -4.38
N ARG A 269 31.26 18.04 -4.75
CA ARG A 269 32.20 17.26 -3.93
C ARG A 269 33.04 18.16 -3.02
N ALA A 270 33.23 17.74 -1.77
CA ALA A 270 34.46 18.04 -1.04
C ALA A 270 34.90 16.79 -0.26
N VAL A 271 35.87 16.11 -0.85
CA VAL A 271 36.72 15.12 -0.16
C VAL A 271 37.73 15.88 0.68
N ARG A 272 37.84 15.57 1.97
CA ARG A 272 39.02 15.89 2.76
C ARG A 272 39.39 14.76 3.68
N ALA A 273 40.39 14.02 3.23
CA ALA A 273 41.17 13.11 4.07
C ALA A 273 41.95 13.93 5.12
N ARG A 274 41.95 13.48 6.36
CA ARG A 274 43.05 13.72 7.30
C ARG A 274 43.42 12.42 8.00
N ARG A 275 44.68 12.13 7.77
CA ARG A 275 45.50 11.04 8.34
C ARG A 275 46.20 11.57 9.60
N ALA A 276 46.57 10.62 10.46
CA ALA A 276 47.66 10.60 11.41
C ALA A 276 47.27 10.90 12.88
N GLU A 277 47.53 9.93 13.63
CA GLU A 277 48.62 9.65 14.61
C GLU A 277 48.29 10.09 16.06
N LEU A 278 48.07 9.12 16.87
CA LEU A 278 48.89 8.53 17.94
C LEU A 278 48.14 7.41 18.68
#